data_83193f3370bb7f1cb51169c68e87f0ab
#
_entry.id   83193f3370bb7f1cb51169c68e87f0ab
#
_cell.length_a   1.000
_cell.length_b   1.000
_cell.length_c   1.000
_cell.angle_alpha   90.00
_cell.angle_beta   90.00
_cell.angle_gamma   90.00
#
_symmetry.space_group_name_H-M   'P 1'
#
loop_
_entity.id
_entity.type
_entity.pdbx_description
1 polymer ?
#
loop_
_entity_poly.entity_id
_entity_poly.type
_entity_poly.pdbx_seq_one_letter_code
_entity_poly.pdbx_strand_id
1 'polypeptide(L)'
;MSRIGRMPITVPAGVTVTVGANNEVTVKGPLGTLTQSFNTRMTIAQEGNVITVTRPTDEKEDRSAHGLTRALLQNMVTGVSQGYSKTLEIIGVGYKAAKVGKTVQLYLGHSLVKGGVPQEKFCITEPEGITLEVADKAVPITITVKGIDKQAVGQMAAVIRSKRPPEPYHGKGVKYSNERIRRKAGKTGK
;
A
#
# COMPACT_ATOMS: atom_id res chain seq x y z
N MET A 1 -23.74 -2.52 15.39
CA MET A 1 -23.98 -2.13 13.98
C MET A 1 -22.68 -1.64 13.35
N SER A 2 -22.38 -2.00 12.07
CA SER A 2 -21.18 -1.48 11.38
C SER A 2 -21.47 -0.08 10.85
N ARG A 3 -20.88 0.96 11.44
CA ARG A 3 -20.98 2.34 10.91
C ARG A 3 -20.37 2.47 9.52
N ILE A 4 -19.27 1.78 9.27
CA ILE A 4 -18.56 1.81 7.97
C ILE A 4 -19.37 1.13 6.87
N GLY A 5 -19.94 -0.05 7.12
CA GLY A 5 -20.70 -0.80 6.12
C GLY A 5 -21.92 -0.06 5.56
N ARG A 6 -22.59 0.76 6.38
CA ARG A 6 -23.77 1.54 5.98
C ARG A 6 -23.46 2.80 5.15
N MET A 7 -22.22 3.24 5.14
CA MET A 7 -21.86 4.46 4.38
C MET A 7 -21.93 4.18 2.89
N PRO A 8 -22.69 4.95 2.11
CA PRO A 8 -22.69 4.81 0.66
C PRO A 8 -21.31 5.11 0.08
N ILE A 9 -21.03 4.57 -1.09
CA ILE A 9 -19.83 4.82 -1.86
C ILE A 9 -20.21 5.67 -3.06
N THR A 10 -19.71 6.89 -3.13
CA THR A 10 -19.90 7.75 -4.30
C THR A 10 -18.87 7.39 -5.36
N VAL A 11 -19.34 7.07 -6.56
CA VAL A 11 -18.50 6.80 -7.73
C VAL A 11 -18.20 8.12 -8.42
N PRO A 12 -16.93 8.55 -8.50
CA PRO A 12 -16.56 9.81 -9.16
C PRO A 12 -16.73 9.71 -10.68
N ALA A 13 -16.84 10.85 -11.34
CA ALA A 13 -16.91 10.93 -12.79
C ALA A 13 -15.68 10.27 -13.44
N GLY A 14 -15.89 9.49 -14.51
CA GLY A 14 -14.83 8.73 -15.18
C GLY A 14 -14.51 7.36 -14.57
N VAL A 15 -15.22 6.95 -13.52
CA VAL A 15 -15.13 5.59 -12.97
C VAL A 15 -16.39 4.81 -13.31
N THR A 16 -16.22 3.60 -13.82
CA THR A 16 -17.30 2.66 -14.12
C THR A 16 -17.17 1.45 -13.20
N VAL A 17 -18.27 1.07 -12.59
CA VAL A 17 -18.33 -0.13 -11.73
C VAL A 17 -19.28 -1.13 -12.36
N THR A 18 -18.86 -2.36 -12.48
CA THR A 18 -19.66 -3.48 -13.00
C THR A 18 -19.69 -4.57 -11.95
N VAL A 19 -20.89 -4.96 -11.54
CA VAL A 19 -21.11 -6.07 -10.62
C VAL A 19 -21.51 -7.28 -11.44
N GLY A 20 -20.65 -8.30 -11.45
CA GLY A 20 -20.87 -9.57 -12.15
C GLY A 20 -21.52 -10.61 -11.25
N ALA A 21 -21.62 -11.84 -11.80
CA ALA A 21 -22.08 -12.99 -11.04
C ALA A 21 -21.18 -13.28 -9.85
N ASN A 22 -21.72 -13.86 -8.78
CA ASN A 22 -21.00 -14.24 -7.57
C ASN A 22 -20.28 -13.08 -6.86
N ASN A 23 -20.80 -11.84 -6.96
CA ASN A 23 -20.20 -10.64 -6.39
C ASN A 23 -18.74 -10.38 -6.87
N GLU A 24 -18.42 -10.77 -8.10
CA GLU A 24 -17.21 -10.29 -8.74
C GLU A 24 -17.44 -8.86 -9.22
N VAL A 25 -16.66 -7.93 -8.68
CA VAL A 25 -16.80 -6.51 -9.02
C VAL A 25 -15.58 -6.05 -9.78
N THR A 26 -15.83 -5.48 -10.95
CA THR A 26 -14.80 -4.82 -11.77
C THR A 26 -15.00 -3.31 -11.72
N VAL A 27 -13.95 -2.60 -11.32
CA VAL A 27 -13.93 -1.13 -11.25
C VAL A 27 -12.90 -0.63 -12.25
N LYS A 28 -13.37 0.14 -13.24
CA LYS A 28 -12.53 0.73 -14.29
C LYS A 28 -12.49 2.25 -14.11
N GLY A 29 -11.30 2.82 -14.14
CA GLY A 29 -11.08 4.27 -14.01
C GLY A 29 -9.91 4.76 -14.87
N PRO A 30 -9.55 6.04 -14.75
CA PRO A 30 -8.50 6.66 -15.55
C PRO A 30 -7.10 6.05 -15.34
N LEU A 31 -6.82 5.50 -14.15
CA LEU A 31 -5.52 4.93 -13.83
C LEU A 31 -5.42 3.42 -14.13
N GLY A 32 -6.55 2.75 -14.37
CA GLY A 32 -6.56 1.33 -14.70
C GLY A 32 -7.85 0.62 -14.30
N THR A 33 -7.78 -0.70 -14.25
CA THR A 33 -8.92 -1.57 -13.92
C THR A 33 -8.52 -2.50 -12.78
N LEU A 34 -9.40 -2.65 -11.80
CA LEU A 34 -9.27 -3.61 -10.71
C LEU A 34 -10.48 -4.53 -10.72
N THR A 35 -10.25 -5.83 -10.53
CA THR A 35 -11.30 -6.85 -10.39
C THR A 35 -11.08 -7.60 -9.09
N GLN A 36 -12.13 -7.77 -8.30
CA GLN A 36 -12.08 -8.50 -7.04
C GLN A 36 -13.41 -9.20 -6.76
N SER A 37 -13.32 -10.42 -6.23
CA SER A 37 -14.48 -11.19 -5.78
C SER A 37 -14.75 -10.89 -4.30
N PHE A 38 -16.03 -10.69 -3.97
CA PHE A 38 -16.50 -10.41 -2.61
C PHE A 38 -17.36 -11.56 -2.08
N ASN A 39 -17.63 -11.51 -0.78
CA ASN A 39 -18.49 -12.50 -0.14
C ASN A 39 -19.89 -12.50 -0.79
N THR A 40 -20.32 -13.66 -1.27
CA THR A 40 -21.57 -13.85 -1.99
C THR A 40 -22.82 -13.62 -1.11
N ARG A 41 -22.69 -13.66 0.22
CA ARG A 41 -23.78 -13.34 1.17
C ARG A 41 -24.13 -11.84 1.20
N MET A 42 -23.20 -10.98 0.76
CA MET A 42 -23.45 -9.53 0.72
C MET A 42 -24.17 -9.16 -0.57
N THR A 43 -25.13 -8.23 -0.48
CA THR A 43 -25.78 -7.66 -1.66
C THR A 43 -25.14 -6.33 -1.99
N ILE A 44 -24.63 -6.20 -3.22
CA ILE A 44 -24.01 -4.98 -3.74
C ILE A 44 -24.98 -4.39 -4.75
N ALA A 45 -25.57 -3.25 -4.45
CA ALA A 45 -26.48 -2.53 -5.34
C ALA A 45 -25.85 -1.22 -5.79
N GLN A 46 -26.05 -0.89 -7.06
CA GLN A 46 -25.61 0.37 -7.64
C GLN A 46 -26.84 1.14 -8.13
N GLU A 47 -27.02 2.34 -7.62
CA GLU A 47 -28.07 3.27 -8.03
C GLU A 47 -27.44 4.57 -8.55
N GLY A 48 -27.35 4.68 -9.87
CA GLY A 48 -26.66 5.77 -10.51
C GLY A 48 -25.18 5.83 -10.10
N ASN A 49 -24.77 6.90 -9.43
CA ASN A 49 -23.40 7.12 -8.98
C ASN A 49 -23.14 6.68 -7.52
N VAL A 50 -24.05 5.95 -6.93
CA VAL A 50 -23.93 5.51 -5.54
C VAL A 50 -23.96 4.00 -5.47
N ILE A 51 -23.02 3.42 -4.73
CA ILE A 51 -22.99 1.98 -4.44
C ILE A 51 -23.34 1.80 -2.96
N THR A 52 -24.27 0.91 -2.70
CA THR A 52 -24.67 0.50 -1.36
C THR A 52 -24.40 -1.00 -1.17
N VAL A 53 -23.91 -1.35 0.01
CA VAL A 53 -23.69 -2.74 0.41
C VAL A 53 -24.67 -3.07 1.52
N THR A 54 -25.42 -4.15 1.37
CA THR A 54 -26.34 -4.63 2.39
C THR A 54 -25.99 -6.04 2.83
N ARG A 55 -26.40 -6.41 4.02
CA ARG A 55 -26.17 -7.74 4.60
C ARG A 55 -27.52 -8.42 4.91
N PRO A 56 -27.58 -9.77 4.85
CA PRO A 56 -28.82 -10.50 5.09
C PRO A 56 -29.20 -10.56 6.58
N THR A 57 -28.20 -10.72 7.48
CA THR A 57 -28.45 -10.86 8.92
C THR A 57 -27.56 -9.97 9.77
N ASP A 58 -27.86 -9.89 11.08
CA ASP A 58 -27.05 -9.16 12.07
C ASP A 58 -26.06 -10.07 12.82
N GLU A 59 -25.79 -11.25 12.29
CA GLU A 59 -24.78 -12.15 12.81
C GLU A 59 -23.37 -11.55 12.77
N LYS A 60 -22.49 -12.06 13.61
CA LYS A 60 -21.11 -11.55 13.74
C LYS A 60 -20.35 -11.59 12.42
N GLU A 61 -20.51 -12.68 11.67
CA GLU A 61 -19.85 -12.88 10.37
C GLU A 61 -20.33 -11.87 9.33
N ASP A 62 -21.65 -11.71 9.19
CA ASP A 62 -22.24 -10.78 8.23
C ASP A 62 -21.91 -9.32 8.57
N ARG A 63 -21.84 -8.96 9.85
CA ARG A 63 -21.41 -7.62 10.27
C ARG A 63 -19.95 -7.34 9.92
N SER A 64 -19.07 -8.34 10.06
CA SER A 64 -17.65 -8.19 9.71
C SER A 64 -17.45 -8.11 8.20
N ALA A 65 -18.08 -9.03 7.44
CA ALA A 65 -18.04 -9.06 5.99
C ALA A 65 -18.62 -7.78 5.35
N HIS A 66 -19.70 -7.24 5.90
CA HIS A 66 -20.34 -6.00 5.43
C HIS A 66 -19.34 -4.81 5.46
N GLY A 67 -18.68 -4.59 6.60
CA GLY A 67 -17.71 -3.52 6.74
C GLY A 67 -16.49 -3.71 5.84
N LEU A 68 -16.00 -4.96 5.73
CA LEU A 68 -14.86 -5.32 4.88
C LEU A 68 -15.16 -5.08 3.40
N THR A 69 -16.28 -5.62 2.90
CA THR A 69 -16.70 -5.47 1.50
C THR A 69 -16.82 -3.99 1.11
N ARG A 70 -17.50 -3.20 1.93
CA ARG A 70 -17.63 -1.76 1.69
C ARG A 70 -16.27 -1.05 1.66
N ALA A 71 -15.38 -1.36 2.59
CA ALA A 71 -14.06 -0.73 2.66
C ALA A 71 -13.18 -1.10 1.46
N LEU A 72 -13.21 -2.35 1.03
CA LEU A 72 -12.45 -2.80 -0.15
C LEU A 72 -13.00 -2.17 -1.44
N LEU A 73 -14.31 -2.12 -1.63
CA LEU A 73 -14.93 -1.42 -2.77
C LEU A 73 -14.54 0.05 -2.81
N GLN A 74 -14.59 0.75 -1.68
CA GLN A 74 -14.12 2.14 -1.60
C GLN A 74 -12.65 2.27 -1.97
N ASN A 75 -11.81 1.32 -1.53
CA ASN A 75 -10.40 1.33 -1.91
C ASN A 75 -10.20 1.13 -3.41
N MET A 76 -10.98 0.26 -4.06
CA MET A 76 -10.92 0.07 -5.51
C MET A 76 -11.31 1.35 -6.26
N VAL A 77 -12.43 1.99 -5.90
CA VAL A 77 -12.91 3.22 -6.52
C VAL A 77 -11.87 4.35 -6.37
N THR A 78 -11.32 4.53 -5.17
CA THR A 78 -10.27 5.53 -4.93
C THR A 78 -8.99 5.18 -5.67
N GLY A 79 -8.61 3.90 -5.72
CA GLY A 79 -7.39 3.44 -6.39
C GLY A 79 -7.39 3.68 -7.88
N VAL A 80 -8.48 3.40 -8.57
CA VAL A 80 -8.57 3.62 -10.03
C VAL A 80 -8.77 5.09 -10.40
N SER A 81 -9.25 5.92 -9.47
CA SER A 81 -9.47 7.37 -9.70
C SER A 81 -8.27 8.23 -9.35
N GLN A 82 -7.68 8.05 -8.18
CA GLN A 82 -6.62 8.90 -7.62
C GLN A 82 -5.29 8.15 -7.45
N GLY A 83 -5.33 6.82 -7.36
CA GLY A 83 -4.19 6.00 -7.01
C GLY A 83 -3.85 6.05 -5.51
N TYR A 84 -2.90 5.23 -5.15
CA TYR A 84 -2.32 5.20 -3.80
C TYR A 84 -0.83 5.42 -3.85
N SER A 85 -0.31 6.11 -2.85
CA SER A 85 1.12 6.29 -2.66
C SER A 85 1.52 6.06 -1.21
N LYS A 86 2.70 5.49 -1.02
CA LYS A 86 3.34 5.34 0.29
C LYS A 86 4.79 5.79 0.16
N THR A 87 5.19 6.75 0.98
CA THR A 87 6.56 7.26 1.01
C THR A 87 7.32 6.67 2.19
N LEU A 88 8.51 6.19 1.91
CA LEU A 88 9.47 5.66 2.86
C LEU A 88 10.70 6.56 2.89
N GLU A 89 11.29 6.73 4.06
CA GLU A 89 12.53 7.48 4.29
C GLU A 89 13.65 6.52 4.69
N ILE A 90 14.80 6.70 4.08
CA ILE A 90 16.02 5.96 4.42
C ILE A 90 16.92 6.88 5.23
N ILE A 91 17.21 6.48 6.45
CA ILE A 91 18.04 7.24 7.39
C ILE A 91 19.25 6.41 7.76
N GLY A 92 20.45 6.98 7.57
CA GLY A 92 21.70 6.34 7.94
C GLY A 92 22.89 6.91 7.16
N VAL A 93 24.05 7.04 7.82
CA VAL A 93 25.28 7.50 7.16
C VAL A 93 25.72 6.42 6.16
N GLY A 94 25.96 6.84 4.91
CA GLY A 94 26.36 5.93 3.84
C GLY A 94 25.24 5.06 3.26
N TYR A 95 23.99 5.20 3.72
CA TYR A 95 22.85 4.52 3.11
C TYR A 95 22.50 5.20 1.79
N LYS A 96 22.13 4.37 0.79
CA LYS A 96 21.75 4.83 -0.56
C LYS A 96 20.65 3.95 -1.11
N ALA A 97 19.89 4.49 -2.04
CA ALA A 97 18.97 3.75 -2.89
C ALA A 97 19.19 4.21 -4.33
N ALA A 98 19.25 3.28 -5.26
CA ALA A 98 19.38 3.56 -6.67
C ALA A 98 18.34 2.78 -7.46
N LYS A 99 17.71 3.41 -8.42
CA LYS A 99 16.81 2.74 -9.35
C LYS A 99 17.56 2.39 -10.62
N VAL A 100 17.59 1.10 -10.96
CA VAL A 100 18.19 0.56 -12.19
C VAL A 100 17.10 -0.16 -12.97
N GLY A 101 16.58 0.48 -14.00
CA GLY A 101 15.42 -0.01 -14.75
C GLY A 101 14.19 -0.15 -13.86
N LYS A 102 13.66 -1.37 -13.74
CA LYS A 102 12.51 -1.71 -12.87
C LYS A 102 12.91 -2.19 -11.47
N THR A 103 14.20 -2.16 -11.14
CA THR A 103 14.70 -2.67 -9.86
C THR A 103 15.27 -1.53 -9.02
N VAL A 104 14.87 -1.46 -7.76
CA VAL A 104 15.45 -0.57 -6.76
C VAL A 104 16.48 -1.34 -5.95
N GLN A 105 17.72 -0.87 -5.97
CA GLN A 105 18.86 -1.39 -5.22
C GLN A 105 19.00 -0.61 -3.90
N LEU A 106 19.01 -1.32 -2.78
CA LEU A 106 19.09 -0.74 -1.45
C LEU A 106 20.47 -0.99 -0.83
N TYR A 107 21.20 0.08 -0.57
CA TYR A 107 22.50 0.08 0.11
C TYR A 107 22.28 0.47 1.57
N LEU A 108 22.05 -0.51 2.42
CA LEU A 108 21.66 -0.28 3.82
C LEU A 108 22.73 -0.73 4.82
N GLY A 109 24.00 -0.59 4.48
CA GLY A 109 25.11 -0.98 5.35
C GLY A 109 25.29 -2.51 5.48
N HIS A 110 24.83 -3.27 4.51
CA HIS A 110 25.10 -4.70 4.38
C HIS A 110 26.27 -4.96 3.43
N SER A 111 26.87 -6.14 3.55
CA SER A 111 27.95 -6.56 2.65
C SER A 111 27.48 -6.57 1.19
N LEU A 112 28.30 -6.01 0.31
CA LEU A 112 28.07 -6.00 -1.12
C LEU A 112 28.65 -7.27 -1.75
N VAL A 113 28.10 -7.70 -2.89
CA VAL A 113 28.68 -8.76 -3.73
C VAL A 113 29.75 -8.17 -4.65
N LYS A 114 30.49 -9.04 -5.37
CA LYS A 114 31.47 -8.61 -6.37
C LYS A 114 30.86 -7.58 -7.32
N GLY A 115 31.55 -6.47 -7.57
CA GLY A 115 31.07 -5.37 -8.40
C GLY A 115 30.36 -4.23 -7.65
N GLY A 116 30.32 -4.27 -6.31
CA GLY A 116 29.74 -3.19 -5.50
C GLY A 116 28.22 -3.11 -5.52
N VAL A 117 27.54 -4.17 -5.96
CA VAL A 117 26.08 -4.26 -6.02
C VAL A 117 25.55 -4.85 -4.70
N PRO A 118 24.37 -4.44 -4.20
CA PRO A 118 23.73 -5.08 -3.05
C PRO A 118 23.40 -6.54 -3.34
N GLN A 119 23.35 -7.36 -2.28
CA GLN A 119 22.87 -8.74 -2.39
C GLN A 119 21.43 -8.74 -2.95
N GLU A 120 21.06 -9.78 -3.70
CA GLU A 120 19.76 -9.92 -4.37
C GLU A 120 18.57 -9.65 -3.44
N LYS A 121 18.65 -10.09 -2.18
CA LYS A 121 17.60 -9.84 -1.17
C LYS A 121 17.36 -8.35 -0.87
N PHE A 122 18.27 -7.45 -1.26
CA PHE A 122 18.12 -6.00 -1.14
C PHE A 122 17.83 -5.32 -2.47
N CYS A 123 17.68 -6.09 -3.53
CA CYS A 123 17.20 -5.63 -4.84
C CYS A 123 15.69 -5.91 -4.89
N ILE A 124 14.89 -4.88 -5.18
CA ILE A 124 13.44 -4.95 -5.20
C ILE A 124 12.97 -4.58 -6.59
N THR A 125 12.37 -5.55 -7.28
CA THR A 125 11.81 -5.35 -8.61
C THR A 125 10.37 -4.88 -8.51
N GLU A 126 9.97 -3.96 -9.38
CA GLU A 126 8.59 -3.48 -9.50
C GLU A 126 7.70 -4.62 -9.99
N PRO A 127 6.68 -5.04 -9.22
CA PRO A 127 5.66 -5.94 -9.73
C PRO A 127 4.68 -5.18 -10.64
N GLU A 128 3.84 -5.91 -11.33
CA GLU A 128 2.80 -5.32 -12.18
C GLU A 128 1.87 -4.40 -11.37
N GLY A 129 1.54 -3.25 -11.93
CA GLY A 129 0.66 -2.26 -11.30
C GLY A 129 1.29 -1.43 -10.18
N ILE A 130 2.59 -1.60 -9.90
CA ILE A 130 3.32 -0.78 -8.92
C ILE A 130 4.50 -0.08 -9.58
N THR A 131 4.69 1.18 -9.23
CA THR A 131 5.84 2.00 -9.63
C THR A 131 6.60 2.44 -8.40
N LEU A 132 7.92 2.29 -8.42
CA LEU A 132 8.84 2.74 -7.39
C LEU A 132 9.60 3.98 -7.88
N GLU A 133 9.49 5.06 -7.16
CA GLU A 133 10.27 6.28 -7.42
C GLU A 133 11.30 6.46 -6.31
N VAL A 134 12.52 6.75 -6.69
CA VAL A 134 13.63 6.99 -5.75
C VAL A 134 14.12 8.41 -5.91
N ALA A 135 14.10 9.19 -4.84
CA ALA A 135 14.75 10.50 -4.76
C ALA A 135 16.05 10.37 -3.96
N ASP A 136 17.10 9.98 -4.65
CA ASP A 136 18.43 9.69 -4.08
C ASP A 136 19.15 10.95 -3.59
N LYS A 137 18.86 12.12 -4.17
CA LYS A 137 19.42 13.42 -3.79
C LYS A 137 18.71 14.11 -2.64
N ALA A 138 17.54 13.58 -2.22
CA ALA A 138 16.80 14.13 -1.10
C ALA A 138 17.48 13.76 0.24
N VAL A 139 17.32 14.63 1.23
CA VAL A 139 17.80 14.38 2.59
C VAL A 139 16.60 14.50 3.55
N PRO A 140 16.10 13.38 4.09
CA PRO A 140 16.49 11.98 3.88
C PRO A 140 16.15 11.45 2.48
N ILE A 141 16.86 10.40 2.03
CA ILE A 141 16.54 9.69 0.79
C ILE A 141 15.14 9.11 0.89
N THR A 142 14.32 9.33 -0.13
CA THR A 142 12.92 8.86 -0.13
C THR A 142 12.66 7.85 -1.24
N ILE A 143 11.83 6.85 -0.91
CA ILE A 143 11.27 5.91 -1.87
C ILE A 143 9.76 6.05 -1.83
N THR A 144 9.15 6.39 -2.95
CA THR A 144 7.71 6.48 -3.08
C THR A 144 7.19 5.28 -3.87
N VAL A 145 6.31 4.51 -3.24
CA VAL A 145 5.60 3.37 -3.84
C VAL A 145 4.25 3.86 -4.32
N LYS A 146 3.98 3.76 -5.62
CA LYS A 146 2.72 4.18 -6.24
C LYS A 146 2.03 3.01 -6.91
N GLY A 147 0.69 3.00 -6.90
CA GLY A 147 -0.11 1.98 -7.59
C GLY A 147 -1.60 2.22 -7.42
N ILE A 148 -2.39 1.45 -8.15
CA ILE A 148 -3.85 1.50 -8.10
C ILE A 148 -4.43 0.64 -6.97
N ASP A 149 -3.75 -0.45 -6.61
CA ASP A 149 -4.18 -1.34 -5.54
C ASP A 149 -3.53 -0.94 -4.21
N LYS A 150 -4.35 -0.52 -3.26
CA LYS A 150 -3.93 -0.14 -1.90
C LYS A 150 -3.20 -1.27 -1.17
N GLN A 151 -3.66 -2.51 -1.35
CA GLN A 151 -3.10 -3.67 -0.70
C GLN A 151 -1.70 -3.96 -1.24
N ALA A 152 -1.53 -3.98 -2.56
CA ALA A 152 -0.25 -4.20 -3.20
C ALA A 152 0.77 -3.09 -2.87
N VAL A 153 0.36 -1.82 -2.89
CA VAL A 153 1.19 -0.67 -2.48
C VAL A 153 1.62 -0.80 -1.02
N GLY A 154 0.67 -1.16 -0.13
CA GLY A 154 0.96 -1.37 1.28
C GLY A 154 1.94 -2.51 1.53
N GLN A 155 1.75 -3.64 0.86
CA GLN A 155 2.61 -4.81 0.96
C GLN A 155 4.02 -4.52 0.46
N MET A 156 4.15 -3.85 -0.70
CA MET A 156 5.45 -3.47 -1.24
C MET A 156 6.20 -2.53 -0.30
N ALA A 157 5.53 -1.52 0.24
CA ALA A 157 6.12 -0.62 1.21
C ALA A 157 6.58 -1.36 2.49
N ALA A 158 5.81 -2.33 2.97
CA ALA A 158 6.19 -3.18 4.10
C ALA A 158 7.41 -4.05 3.79
N VAL A 159 7.50 -4.62 2.59
CA VAL A 159 8.67 -5.40 2.13
C VAL A 159 9.92 -4.52 2.11
N ILE A 160 9.84 -3.31 1.57
CA ILE A 160 10.98 -2.37 1.56
C ILE A 160 11.42 -2.03 2.99
N ARG A 161 10.46 -1.70 3.87
CA ARG A 161 10.75 -1.38 5.27
C ARG A 161 11.37 -2.57 6.03
N SER A 162 10.93 -3.79 5.77
CA SER A 162 11.43 -5.00 6.42
C SER A 162 12.90 -5.31 6.10
N LYS A 163 13.46 -4.78 5.00
CA LYS A 163 14.86 -4.99 4.63
C LYS A 163 15.83 -4.42 5.68
N ARG A 164 15.48 -3.32 6.30
CA ARG A 164 16.18 -2.78 7.49
C ARG A 164 15.23 -1.91 8.30
N PRO A 165 14.54 -2.47 9.30
CA PRO A 165 13.68 -1.68 10.19
C PRO A 165 14.47 -0.60 10.93
N PRO A 166 13.84 0.53 11.27
CA PRO A 166 14.52 1.61 11.98
C PRO A 166 14.92 1.15 13.39
N GLU A 167 16.15 1.43 13.76
CA GLU A 167 16.66 1.11 15.10
C GLU A 167 16.22 2.17 16.13
N PRO A 168 16.09 1.80 17.43
CA PRO A 168 15.50 2.70 18.42
C PRO A 168 16.47 3.75 18.99
N TYR A 169 17.78 3.67 18.73
CA TYR A 169 18.76 4.60 19.33
C TYR A 169 19.01 5.81 18.44
N HIS A 170 19.52 5.62 17.23
CA HIS A 170 19.80 6.67 16.26
C HIS A 170 18.72 6.81 15.18
N GLY A 171 17.82 5.83 15.08
CA GLY A 171 16.76 5.81 14.09
C GLY A 171 17.24 5.45 12.68
N LYS A 172 18.43 4.80 12.55
CA LYS A 172 18.96 4.33 11.29
C LYS A 172 18.11 3.19 10.75
N GLY A 173 17.77 3.21 9.46
CA GLY A 173 16.95 2.20 8.82
C GLY A 173 15.97 2.82 7.83
N VAL A 174 14.99 2.02 7.43
CA VAL A 174 13.90 2.42 6.53
C VAL A 174 12.62 2.55 7.35
N LYS A 175 12.00 3.72 7.34
CA LYS A 175 10.73 3.99 8.03
C LYS A 175 9.70 4.59 7.06
N TYR A 176 8.41 4.56 7.41
CA TYR A 176 7.42 5.37 6.72
C TYR A 176 7.64 6.85 7.02
N SER A 177 7.30 7.73 6.09
CA SER A 177 7.45 9.19 6.27
C SER A 177 6.65 9.71 7.47
N ASN A 178 5.51 9.12 7.75
CA ASN A 178 4.64 9.46 8.89
C ASN A 178 4.92 8.63 10.16
N GLU A 179 5.94 7.74 10.15
CA GLU A 179 6.26 6.86 11.29
C GLU A 179 7.10 7.61 12.33
N ARG A 180 6.59 7.70 13.55
CA ARG A 180 7.33 8.23 14.68
C ARG A 180 8.04 7.10 15.42
N ILE A 181 9.37 7.08 15.38
CA ILE A 181 10.17 6.10 16.10
C ILE A 181 10.33 6.55 17.55
N ARG A 182 9.95 5.70 18.50
CA ARG A 182 10.21 5.91 19.92
C ARG A 182 11.68 5.63 20.19
N ARG A 183 12.48 6.68 20.31
CA ARG A 183 13.90 6.56 20.61
C ARG A 183 14.14 6.23 22.08
N LYS A 184 15.16 5.40 22.31
CA LYS A 184 15.67 5.06 23.64
C LYS A 184 16.98 5.82 23.88
N ALA A 185 17.23 6.23 25.13
CA ALA A 185 18.55 6.71 25.52
C ALA A 185 19.55 5.54 25.49
N GLY A 186 20.71 5.76 24.89
CA GLY A 186 21.81 4.81 24.94
C GLY A 186 22.36 4.68 26.35
N LYS A 187 23.16 3.64 26.60
CA LYS A 187 23.87 3.48 27.87
C LYS A 187 24.91 4.62 27.95
N THR A 188 24.73 5.55 28.86
CA THR A 188 25.78 6.54 29.20
C THR A 188 26.91 5.76 29.86
N GLY A 189 28.03 5.62 29.16
CA GLY A 189 29.28 5.17 29.79
C GLY A 189 29.69 6.20 30.82
N LYS A 190 29.98 5.76 32.04
CA LYS A 190 30.80 6.51 32.98
C LYS A 190 32.24 6.39 32.53
#